data_422ac8eb6bc6b4eb73970ba48c756adf
#
_entry.id   422ac8eb6bc6b4eb73970ba48c756adf
#
_cell.length_a   1.000
_cell.length_b   1.000
_cell.length_c   1.000
_cell.angle_alpha   90.00
_cell.angle_beta   90.00
_cell.angle_gamma   90.00
#
_symmetry.space_group_name_H-M   'P 1'
#
loop_
_entity.id
_entity.type
_entity.pdbx_description
1 polymer ?
#
loop_
_entity_poly.entity_id
_entity_poly.type
_entity_poly.pdbx_seq_one_letter_code
_entity_poly.pdbx_strand_id
1 'polypeptide(L)'
;MPYAVLDLETTGFSPKRGDRIVEIGVVLVDDAGEIEHEWGTLVNPQRDVGATHVHGIRASDVVDAPLFGDVATGVTELLDGRTLVAHNQAFDVRFLRAELAGQGHTIDDEFKALCTMLWSRRAFGAAKLADVCSLLEIEIGSAHAALDDARATSRVLAALDRRVGHEAEWRSHVAAGRLGGGAAARPRQQRTPGKARGGQRAAAADPEPPVWKRVSVPAPLADEGAAVYLDLVERVLDDGVISVDEHWRLDAIAEAARIDPADRRRLHADYLAAAVAEAGADGVVTESERAELAQIAAVLDLPVPADPPAAPAARPARIRLEPGSRVVFTGALDRDREEWAYLVAAAGLETGGVTKRTAVVVAADPATQSTKAKKAAAYGVPVVDEQTFLAAFEEFCAR
;
A
#
# COMPACT_ATOMS: atom_id res chain seq x y z
N MET A 1 0.18 24.48 -9.98
CA MET A 1 1.00 24.86 -8.81
C MET A 1 2.08 23.79 -8.66
N PRO A 2 3.33 24.18 -8.36
CA PRO A 2 4.40 23.19 -8.21
C PRO A 2 4.26 22.42 -6.90
N TYR A 3 4.59 21.12 -6.93
CA TYR A 3 4.51 20.23 -5.79
C TYR A 3 5.90 19.72 -5.39
N ALA A 4 6.05 19.39 -4.10
CA ALA A 4 7.17 18.61 -3.58
C ALA A 4 6.58 17.34 -2.94
N VAL A 5 6.76 16.21 -3.58
CA VAL A 5 6.29 14.91 -3.09
C VAL A 5 7.39 14.31 -2.24
N LEU A 6 7.09 14.06 -0.97
CA LEU A 6 8.01 13.55 0.04
C LEU A 6 7.58 12.16 0.47
N ASP A 7 8.56 11.31 0.69
CA ASP A 7 8.43 10.06 1.40
C ASP A 7 9.65 9.83 2.30
N LEU A 8 9.45 9.21 3.47
CA LEU A 8 10.47 9.03 4.50
C LEU A 8 10.50 7.59 5.00
N GLU A 9 11.70 7.01 5.08
CA GLU A 9 11.94 5.84 5.91
C GLU A 9 12.52 6.26 7.27
N THR A 10 12.12 5.56 8.33
CA THR A 10 12.41 5.97 9.71
C THR A 10 12.81 4.78 10.60
N THR A 11 13.50 5.06 11.73
CA THR A 11 13.87 4.02 12.70
C THR A 11 12.70 3.47 13.50
N GLY A 12 11.52 4.06 13.37
CA GLY A 12 10.30 3.70 14.09
C GLY A 12 9.22 4.76 13.88
N PHE A 13 8.23 4.82 14.77
CA PHE A 13 6.99 5.54 14.51
C PHE A 13 6.87 6.90 15.19
N SER A 14 7.76 7.26 16.13
CA SER A 14 7.56 8.44 16.99
C SER A 14 8.83 9.26 17.23
N PRO A 15 8.98 10.43 16.60
CA PRO A 15 10.10 11.32 16.89
C PRO A 15 10.12 11.79 18.36
N LYS A 16 8.97 11.85 19.06
CA LYS A 16 8.93 12.15 20.50
C LYS A 16 9.65 11.11 21.36
N ARG A 17 9.85 9.90 20.84
CA ARG A 17 10.60 8.80 21.50
C ARG A 17 12.02 8.68 20.98
N GLY A 18 12.45 9.63 20.17
CA GLY A 18 13.77 9.67 19.59
C GLY A 18 13.91 8.87 18.29
N ASP A 19 12.80 8.42 17.67
CA ASP A 19 12.88 7.85 16.32
C ASP A 19 13.30 8.92 15.32
N ARG A 20 14.10 8.52 14.34
CA ARG A 20 14.79 9.39 13.41
C ARG A 20 14.54 8.95 11.97
N ILE A 21 14.74 9.87 11.05
CA ILE A 21 14.74 9.59 9.61
C ILE A 21 16.00 8.80 9.24
N VAL A 22 15.88 7.76 8.39
CA VAL A 22 16.98 6.96 7.83
C VAL A 22 17.10 7.10 6.32
N GLU A 23 16.02 7.49 5.62
CA GLU A 23 16.04 7.79 4.18
C GLU A 23 15.04 8.90 3.88
N ILE A 24 15.36 9.74 2.89
CA ILE A 24 14.49 10.81 2.39
C ILE A 24 14.39 10.67 0.88
N GLY A 25 13.18 10.66 0.35
CA GLY A 25 12.89 10.77 -1.07
C GLY A 25 12.06 12.02 -1.35
N VAL A 26 12.47 12.82 -2.32
CA VAL A 26 11.74 14.02 -2.77
C VAL A 26 11.64 14.02 -4.29
N VAL A 27 10.42 14.17 -4.78
CA VAL A 27 10.14 14.35 -6.22
C VAL A 27 9.48 15.71 -6.40
N LEU A 28 10.12 16.58 -7.17
CA LEU A 28 9.57 17.88 -7.52
C LEU A 28 8.76 17.78 -8.81
N VAL A 29 7.53 18.29 -8.76
CA VAL A 29 6.58 18.26 -9.87
C VAL A 29 6.23 19.71 -10.22
N ASP A 30 6.26 20.03 -11.50
CA ASP A 30 5.98 21.36 -12.02
C ASP A 30 4.47 21.66 -12.13
N ASP A 31 4.14 22.84 -12.64
CA ASP A 31 2.75 23.28 -12.84
C ASP A 31 1.98 22.46 -13.91
N ALA A 32 2.71 21.75 -14.77
CA ALA A 32 2.13 20.87 -15.80
C ALA A 32 1.89 19.44 -15.28
N GLY A 33 2.39 19.12 -14.09
CA GLY A 33 2.31 17.78 -13.50
C GLY A 33 3.47 16.87 -13.90
N GLU A 34 4.52 17.43 -14.52
CA GLU A 34 5.71 16.69 -14.93
C GLU A 34 6.80 16.72 -13.86
N ILE A 35 7.54 15.61 -13.74
CA ILE A 35 8.67 15.53 -12.80
C ILE A 35 9.82 16.39 -13.32
N GLU A 36 10.17 17.45 -12.60
CA GLU A 36 11.28 18.34 -12.94
C GLU A 36 12.60 18.00 -12.22
N HIS A 37 12.51 17.37 -11.04
CA HIS A 37 13.68 16.99 -10.26
C HIS A 37 13.36 15.87 -9.30
N GLU A 38 14.35 15.01 -9.06
CA GLU A 38 14.29 13.93 -8.07
C GLU A 38 15.54 14.00 -7.19
N TRP A 39 15.33 13.82 -5.91
CA TRP A 39 16.41 13.81 -4.94
C TRP A 39 16.13 12.78 -3.85
N GLY A 40 17.13 12.04 -3.45
CA GLY A 40 17.03 11.09 -2.35
C GLY A 40 18.37 10.86 -1.69
N THR A 41 18.33 10.56 -0.39
CA THR A 41 19.54 10.25 0.38
C THR A 41 19.22 9.37 1.58
N LEU A 42 20.16 8.50 1.91
CA LEU A 42 20.20 7.88 3.24
C LEU A 42 20.63 8.95 4.26
N VAL A 43 20.17 8.79 5.49
CA VAL A 43 20.51 9.66 6.64
C VAL A 43 21.01 8.78 7.77
N ASN A 44 22.14 9.16 8.38
CA ASN A 44 22.62 8.50 9.59
C ASN A 44 21.76 8.95 10.79
N PRO A 45 20.93 8.06 11.36
CA PRO A 45 20.04 8.44 12.46
C PRO A 45 20.75 8.59 13.79
N GLN A 46 22.06 8.29 13.88
CA GLN A 46 22.87 8.23 15.10
C GLN A 46 22.28 7.32 16.17
N ARG A 47 21.56 6.28 15.75
CA ARG A 47 20.96 5.24 16.59
C ARG A 47 20.75 3.97 15.76
N ASP A 48 20.20 2.91 16.37
CA ASP A 48 19.77 1.72 15.64
C ASP A 48 18.79 2.09 14.53
N VAL A 49 18.95 1.49 13.37
CA VAL A 49 18.11 1.74 12.19
C VAL A 49 16.69 1.19 12.30
N GLY A 50 16.43 0.33 13.30
CA GLY A 50 15.09 -0.17 13.61
C GLY A 50 14.59 -1.17 12.56
N ALA A 51 13.46 -0.89 11.95
CA ALA A 51 12.66 -1.77 11.08
C ALA A 51 13.35 -2.17 9.75
N THR A 52 14.56 -2.74 9.81
CA THR A 52 15.33 -3.19 8.64
C THR A 52 14.55 -4.17 7.74
N HIS A 53 13.65 -4.96 8.31
CA HIS A 53 12.81 -5.90 7.56
C HIS A 53 11.74 -5.19 6.72
N VAL A 54 11.34 -3.96 7.08
CA VAL A 54 10.39 -3.13 6.32
C VAL A 54 11.13 -2.40 5.18
N HIS A 55 12.04 -1.48 5.53
CA HIS A 55 12.73 -0.63 4.55
C HIS A 55 14.04 -1.24 4.02
N GLY A 56 14.48 -2.39 4.56
CA GLY A 56 15.69 -3.10 4.13
C GLY A 56 17.01 -2.35 4.36
N ILE A 57 17.01 -1.18 5.02
CA ILE A 57 18.22 -0.39 5.33
C ILE A 57 18.92 -1.02 6.53
N ARG A 58 20.23 -1.25 6.41
CA ARG A 58 21.06 -1.81 7.48
C ARG A 58 21.92 -0.72 8.11
N ALA A 59 22.39 -0.97 9.32
CA ALA A 59 23.31 -0.05 10.00
C ALA A 59 24.58 0.23 9.15
N SER A 60 25.08 -0.76 8.41
CA SER A 60 26.20 -0.59 7.48
C SER A 60 25.93 0.37 6.33
N ASP A 61 24.66 0.55 5.96
CA ASP A 61 24.27 1.40 4.82
C ASP A 61 24.27 2.87 5.19
N VAL A 62 24.05 3.17 6.48
CA VAL A 62 23.92 4.54 7.01
C VAL A 62 25.13 5.06 7.79
N VAL A 63 26.13 4.20 8.05
CA VAL A 63 27.32 4.59 8.86
C VAL A 63 28.06 5.79 8.27
N ASP A 64 28.19 5.84 6.93
CA ASP A 64 28.83 6.92 6.18
C ASP A 64 27.83 7.90 5.56
N ALA A 65 26.53 7.76 5.87
CA ALA A 65 25.49 8.67 5.39
C ALA A 65 25.58 10.02 6.13
N PRO A 66 25.14 11.12 5.50
CA PRO A 66 25.09 12.43 6.15
C PRO A 66 24.17 12.40 7.37
N LEU A 67 24.43 13.23 8.35
CA LEU A 67 23.46 13.52 9.41
C LEU A 67 22.30 14.35 8.84
N PHE A 68 21.14 14.32 9.48
CA PHE A 68 20.02 15.14 9.03
C PHE A 68 20.37 16.63 8.96
N GLY A 69 21.18 17.14 9.92
CA GLY A 69 21.66 18.51 9.92
C GLY A 69 22.45 18.89 8.66
N ASP A 70 23.17 17.94 8.05
CA ASP A 70 23.96 18.19 6.84
C ASP A 70 23.08 18.38 5.60
N VAL A 71 21.87 17.82 5.60
CA VAL A 71 20.93 17.86 4.48
C VAL A 71 19.73 18.79 4.71
N ALA A 72 19.51 19.24 5.95
CA ALA A 72 18.34 20.01 6.34
C ALA A 72 18.09 21.26 5.49
N THR A 73 19.15 22.03 5.20
CA THR A 73 19.05 23.23 4.33
C THR A 73 18.63 22.84 2.92
N GLY A 74 19.24 21.80 2.33
CA GLY A 74 18.86 21.32 1.00
C GLY A 74 17.42 20.82 0.95
N VAL A 75 16.97 20.12 1.98
CA VAL A 75 15.56 19.67 2.09
C VAL A 75 14.63 20.87 2.15
N THR A 76 14.90 21.87 3.01
CA THR A 76 14.04 23.07 3.10
C THR A 76 14.00 23.84 1.79
N GLU A 77 15.10 23.96 1.07
CA GLU A 77 15.18 24.60 -0.24
C GLU A 77 14.35 23.86 -1.31
N LEU A 78 14.35 22.53 -1.30
CA LEU A 78 13.52 21.71 -2.22
C LEU A 78 12.03 21.91 -1.96
N LEU A 79 11.64 22.09 -0.70
CA LEU A 79 10.24 22.21 -0.30
C LEU A 79 9.69 23.64 -0.40
N ASP A 80 10.57 24.65 -0.40
CA ASP A 80 10.16 26.06 -0.32
C ASP A 80 9.28 26.51 -1.50
N GLY A 81 8.17 27.16 -1.18
CA GLY A 81 7.22 27.70 -2.17
C GLY A 81 6.40 26.64 -2.91
N ARG A 82 6.51 25.38 -2.54
CA ARG A 82 5.77 24.25 -3.16
C ARG A 82 4.68 23.72 -2.22
N THR A 83 3.66 23.11 -2.80
CA THR A 83 2.72 22.31 -2.02
C THR A 83 3.40 20.99 -1.63
N LEU A 84 3.59 20.77 -0.33
CA LEU A 84 4.11 19.52 0.19
C LEU A 84 3.04 18.43 0.05
N VAL A 85 3.43 17.28 -0.46
CA VAL A 85 2.57 16.12 -0.71
C VAL A 85 3.23 14.89 -0.11
N ALA A 86 2.46 14.04 0.57
CA ALA A 86 2.91 12.72 0.99
C ALA A 86 1.76 11.72 0.98
N HIS A 87 2.09 10.43 0.92
CA HIS A 87 1.12 9.36 1.09
C HIS A 87 1.07 8.99 2.58
N ASN A 88 0.00 9.39 3.29
CA ASN A 88 -0.07 9.47 4.76
C ASN A 88 0.77 10.64 5.35
N GLN A 89 0.49 11.85 4.89
CA GLN A 89 1.23 13.07 5.24
C GLN A 89 1.43 13.29 6.75
N ALA A 90 0.53 12.81 7.60
CA ALA A 90 0.65 13.00 9.04
C ALA A 90 1.87 12.30 9.64
N PHE A 91 2.31 11.20 9.02
CA PHE A 91 3.52 10.50 9.41
C PHE A 91 4.77 11.30 8.99
N ASP A 92 4.89 11.62 7.71
CA ASP A 92 6.08 12.27 7.15
C ASP A 92 6.29 13.67 7.70
N VAL A 93 5.22 14.47 7.74
CA VAL A 93 5.29 15.85 8.27
C VAL A 93 5.69 15.88 9.74
N ARG A 94 5.26 14.90 10.55
CA ARG A 94 5.64 14.81 11.95
C ARG A 94 7.14 14.56 12.13
N PHE A 95 7.73 13.66 11.33
CA PHE A 95 9.17 13.40 11.36
C PHE A 95 9.96 14.57 10.81
N LEU A 96 9.56 15.09 9.66
CA LEU A 96 10.20 16.24 9.04
C LEU A 96 10.21 17.46 10.00
N ARG A 97 9.07 17.73 10.64
CA ARG A 97 8.97 18.82 11.65
C ARG A 97 9.92 18.62 12.80
N ALA A 98 10.00 17.41 13.37
CA ALA A 98 10.87 17.13 14.51
C ALA A 98 12.34 17.24 14.17
N GLU A 99 12.76 16.74 13.02
CA GLU A 99 14.14 16.82 12.56
C GLU A 99 14.54 18.25 12.22
N LEU A 100 13.70 19.00 11.53
CA LEU A 100 13.92 20.40 11.19
C LEU A 100 13.96 21.29 12.43
N ALA A 101 13.11 21.05 13.42
CA ALA A 101 13.13 21.78 14.69
C ALA A 101 14.48 21.61 15.41
N GLY A 102 15.07 20.42 15.37
CA GLY A 102 16.42 20.16 15.88
C GLY A 102 17.52 20.96 15.18
N GLN A 103 17.25 21.49 13.98
CA GLN A 103 18.17 22.30 13.19
C GLN A 103 17.80 23.81 13.21
N GLY A 104 16.83 24.21 14.02
CA GLY A 104 16.40 25.62 14.12
C GLY A 104 15.41 26.07 13.04
N HIS A 105 14.90 25.14 12.24
CA HIS A 105 13.82 25.41 11.28
C HIS A 105 12.46 25.05 11.91
N THR A 106 11.42 25.78 11.56
CA THR A 106 10.08 25.54 12.12
C THR A 106 9.07 25.30 11.01
N ILE A 107 8.27 24.25 11.16
CA ILE A 107 7.03 24.05 10.42
C ILE A 107 5.89 24.26 11.42
N ASP A 108 4.91 25.08 11.07
CA ASP A 108 3.74 25.36 11.90
C ASP A 108 3.06 24.05 12.36
N ASP A 109 2.66 24.00 13.63
CA ASP A 109 2.04 22.80 14.22
C ASP A 109 0.69 22.46 13.56
N GLU A 110 0.01 23.44 13.03
CA GLU A 110 -1.26 23.25 12.32
C GLU A 110 -1.08 22.98 10.81
N PHE A 111 0.15 23.08 10.31
CA PHE A 111 0.43 22.80 8.90
C PHE A 111 0.11 21.36 8.56
N LYS A 112 -0.62 21.17 7.46
CA LYS A 112 -0.95 19.87 6.88
C LYS A 112 -0.55 19.85 5.42
N ALA A 113 0.27 18.87 5.04
CA ALA A 113 0.55 18.61 3.64
C ALA A 113 -0.66 18.01 2.92
N LEU A 114 -0.64 18.00 1.60
CA LEU A 114 -1.65 17.30 0.81
C LEU A 114 -1.48 15.79 0.96
N CYS A 115 -2.51 15.09 1.42
CA CYS A 115 -2.48 13.66 1.69
C CYS A 115 -3.06 12.86 0.52
N THR A 116 -2.23 12.21 -0.29
CA THR A 116 -2.71 11.38 -1.39
C THR A 116 -3.44 10.14 -0.93
N MET A 117 -3.13 9.58 0.26
CA MET A 117 -3.84 8.43 0.84
C MET A 117 -5.33 8.73 1.04
N LEU A 118 -5.66 9.84 1.69
CA LEU A 118 -7.03 10.25 1.97
C LEU A 118 -7.81 10.54 0.69
N TRP A 119 -7.19 11.26 -0.24
CA TRP A 119 -7.80 11.59 -1.51
C TRP A 119 -7.95 10.36 -2.42
N SER A 120 -7.02 9.43 -2.42
CA SER A 120 -7.13 8.16 -3.16
C SER A 120 -8.27 7.31 -2.65
N ARG A 121 -8.43 7.24 -1.34
CA ARG A 121 -9.56 6.55 -0.73
C ARG A 121 -10.89 7.13 -1.19
N ARG A 122 -11.03 8.46 -1.21
CA ARG A 122 -12.24 9.15 -1.66
C ARG A 122 -12.48 8.97 -3.16
N ALA A 123 -11.45 9.12 -3.98
CA ALA A 123 -11.56 9.13 -5.44
C ALA A 123 -11.61 7.74 -6.08
N PHE A 124 -10.94 6.75 -5.47
CA PHE A 124 -10.69 5.43 -6.06
C PHE A 124 -11.15 4.27 -5.16
N GLY A 125 -11.47 4.53 -3.88
CA GLY A 125 -11.85 3.49 -2.92
C GLY A 125 -10.67 2.69 -2.34
N ALA A 126 -9.44 3.07 -2.64
CA ALA A 126 -8.21 2.44 -2.13
C ALA A 126 -7.35 3.48 -1.39
N ALA A 127 -6.72 3.06 -0.30
CA ALA A 127 -5.91 3.93 0.55
C ALA A 127 -4.41 3.56 0.52
N LYS A 128 -4.05 2.28 0.55
CA LYS A 128 -2.65 1.84 0.51
C LYS A 128 -2.00 2.20 -0.82
N LEU A 129 -0.76 2.71 -0.78
CA LEU A 129 -0.05 3.12 -2.00
C LEU A 129 0.03 2.00 -3.04
N ALA A 130 0.35 0.77 -2.60
CA ALA A 130 0.43 -0.38 -3.47
C ALA A 130 -0.90 -0.71 -4.17
N ASP A 131 -2.04 -0.63 -3.44
CA ASP A 131 -3.37 -0.90 -3.98
C ASP A 131 -3.79 0.18 -4.98
N VAL A 132 -3.54 1.44 -4.64
CA VAL A 132 -3.80 2.59 -5.53
C VAL A 132 -2.97 2.50 -6.79
N CYS A 133 -1.68 2.18 -6.68
CA CYS A 133 -0.80 2.00 -7.82
C CYS A 133 -1.24 0.82 -8.69
N SER A 134 -1.62 -0.31 -8.09
CA SER A 134 -2.17 -1.46 -8.81
C SER A 134 -3.45 -1.09 -9.57
N LEU A 135 -4.36 -0.34 -8.92
CA LEU A 135 -5.61 0.11 -9.54
C LEU A 135 -5.39 1.05 -10.72
N LEU A 136 -4.38 1.91 -10.61
CA LEU A 136 -4.03 2.93 -11.62
C LEU A 136 -3.00 2.44 -12.65
N GLU A 137 -2.55 1.19 -12.57
CA GLU A 137 -1.51 0.59 -13.42
C GLU A 137 -0.16 1.38 -13.32
N ILE A 138 0.15 1.89 -12.12
CA ILE A 138 1.40 2.59 -11.82
C ILE A 138 2.43 1.56 -11.34
N GLU A 139 3.56 1.49 -12.02
CA GLU A 139 4.69 0.68 -11.57
C GLU A 139 5.37 1.32 -10.36
N ILE A 140 5.49 0.54 -9.28
CA ILE A 140 6.28 0.88 -8.10
C ILE A 140 7.67 0.25 -8.32
N GLY A 141 8.72 1.01 -8.10
CA GLY A 141 10.09 0.50 -8.13
C GLY A 141 10.38 -0.48 -6.98
N SER A 142 11.40 -0.21 -6.18
CA SER A 142 11.64 -0.98 -4.96
C SER A 142 10.70 -0.48 -3.87
N ALA A 143 9.68 -1.24 -3.52
CA ALA A 143 8.80 -0.92 -2.40
C ALA A 143 9.62 -0.66 -1.12
N HIS A 144 9.23 0.34 -0.35
CA HIS A 144 9.95 0.80 0.85
C HIS A 144 11.36 1.36 0.56
N ALA A 145 11.54 1.99 -0.59
CA ALA A 145 12.62 2.89 -0.90
C ALA A 145 12.03 4.29 -1.07
N ALA A 146 12.35 5.22 -0.20
CA ALA A 146 11.66 6.51 -0.09
C ALA A 146 11.55 7.27 -1.43
N LEU A 147 12.58 7.21 -2.27
CA LEU A 147 12.51 7.87 -3.59
C LEU A 147 11.56 7.17 -4.57
N ASP A 148 11.48 5.83 -4.54
CA ASP A 148 10.59 5.07 -5.42
C ASP A 148 9.13 5.25 -4.98
N ASP A 149 8.86 5.30 -3.67
CA ASP A 149 7.53 5.56 -3.12
C ASP A 149 7.10 7.03 -3.37
N ALA A 150 8.00 7.99 -3.28
CA ALA A 150 7.75 9.38 -3.69
C ALA A 150 7.44 9.49 -5.20
N ARG A 151 8.10 8.71 -6.08
CA ARG A 151 7.77 8.63 -7.52
C ARG A 151 6.39 8.04 -7.77
N ALA A 152 6.07 6.95 -7.09
CA ALA A 152 4.74 6.34 -7.18
C ALA A 152 3.67 7.32 -6.72
N THR A 153 3.90 7.99 -5.58
CA THR A 153 3.01 9.02 -5.02
C THR A 153 2.83 10.20 -5.96
N SER A 154 3.87 10.64 -6.69
CA SER A 154 3.74 11.72 -7.68
C SER A 154 2.84 11.34 -8.86
N ARG A 155 2.87 10.09 -9.30
CA ARG A 155 1.97 9.58 -10.35
C ARG A 155 0.53 9.44 -9.85
N VAL A 156 0.35 9.01 -8.59
CA VAL A 156 -0.96 9.01 -7.92
C VAL A 156 -1.51 10.44 -7.81
N LEU A 157 -0.68 11.42 -7.42
CA LEU A 157 -1.04 12.84 -7.38
C LEU A 157 -1.55 13.32 -8.74
N ALA A 158 -0.85 13.01 -9.82
CA ALA A 158 -1.27 13.38 -11.17
C ALA A 158 -2.63 12.74 -11.57
N ALA A 159 -2.89 11.50 -11.13
CA ALA A 159 -4.18 10.86 -11.34
C ALA A 159 -5.30 11.51 -10.51
N LEU A 160 -5.00 11.89 -9.28
CA LEU A 160 -5.92 12.62 -8.40
C LEU A 160 -6.25 14.00 -8.98
N ASP A 161 -5.25 14.76 -9.43
CA ASP A 161 -5.48 16.08 -10.01
C ASP A 161 -6.39 16.02 -11.24
N ARG A 162 -6.22 15.02 -12.10
CA ARG A 162 -7.14 14.76 -13.21
C ARG A 162 -8.56 14.40 -12.75
N ARG A 163 -8.69 13.68 -11.63
CA ARG A 163 -9.96 13.14 -11.14
C ARG A 163 -10.76 14.16 -10.34
N VAL A 164 -10.10 14.88 -9.44
CA VAL A 164 -10.73 15.78 -8.44
C VAL A 164 -10.21 17.22 -8.47
N GLY A 165 -9.26 17.55 -9.34
CA GLY A 165 -8.62 18.87 -9.43
C GLY A 165 -9.59 20.03 -9.67
N HIS A 166 -10.78 19.74 -10.23
CA HIS A 166 -11.86 20.70 -10.39
C HIS A 166 -12.63 20.99 -9.09
N GLU A 167 -12.49 20.17 -8.05
CA GLU A 167 -13.18 20.33 -6.77
C GLU A 167 -12.60 21.51 -5.96
N ALA A 168 -13.45 22.33 -5.36
CA ALA A 168 -13.00 23.46 -4.54
C ALA A 168 -12.23 23.00 -3.29
N GLU A 169 -12.63 21.86 -2.73
CA GLU A 169 -12.00 21.26 -1.56
C GLU A 169 -10.58 20.79 -1.87
N TRP A 170 -10.36 20.12 -3.01
CA TRP A 170 -9.02 19.76 -3.48
C TRP A 170 -8.12 20.99 -3.58
N ARG A 171 -8.56 22.04 -4.27
CA ARG A 171 -7.78 23.27 -4.43
C ARG A 171 -7.49 23.97 -3.10
N SER A 172 -8.40 23.87 -2.13
CA SER A 172 -8.19 24.39 -0.78
C SER A 172 -7.08 23.63 -0.06
N HIS A 173 -7.07 22.28 -0.15
CA HIS A 173 -6.02 21.47 0.45
C HIS A 173 -4.66 21.66 -0.25
N VAL A 174 -4.65 21.79 -1.58
CA VAL A 174 -3.42 22.13 -2.34
C VAL A 174 -2.84 23.47 -1.87
N ALA A 175 -3.69 24.47 -1.67
CA ALA A 175 -3.26 25.78 -1.20
C ALA A 175 -2.77 25.76 0.26
N ALA A 176 -3.48 25.02 1.14
CA ALA A 176 -3.11 24.87 2.55
C ALA A 176 -1.81 24.09 2.76
N GLY A 177 -1.51 23.15 1.86
CA GLY A 177 -0.27 22.36 1.89
C GLY A 177 0.98 23.11 1.40
N ARG A 178 0.87 24.39 1.06
CA ARG A 178 2.00 25.18 0.57
C ARG A 178 2.91 25.60 1.73
N LEU A 179 4.17 25.20 1.67
CA LEU A 179 5.20 25.69 2.58
C LEU A 179 5.58 27.12 2.19
N GLY A 180 5.50 28.03 3.15
CA GLY A 180 5.60 29.47 2.92
C GLY A 180 6.98 29.93 2.53
N GLY A 181 7.05 30.91 1.60
CA GLY A 181 8.25 31.57 1.16
C GLY A 181 8.83 32.50 2.22
N GLY A 182 9.74 32.01 3.03
CA GLY A 182 10.77 32.85 3.66
C GLY A 182 11.93 32.94 2.67
N ALA A 183 12.42 34.16 2.42
CA ALA A 183 13.45 34.45 1.42
C ALA A 183 14.61 33.45 1.48
N ALA A 184 14.60 32.42 0.63
CA ALA A 184 15.67 31.46 0.50
C ALA A 184 16.69 31.98 -0.53
N ALA A 185 17.94 32.03 -0.11
CA ALA A 185 19.07 32.21 -1.02
C ALA A 185 19.12 31.04 -2.00
N ARG A 186 19.32 31.30 -3.29
CA ARG A 186 19.42 30.29 -4.33
C ARG A 186 20.48 29.24 -3.98
N PRO A 187 20.15 27.90 -4.04
CA PRO A 187 21.10 26.89 -3.68
C PRO A 187 22.27 26.82 -4.66
N ARG A 188 23.44 26.68 -4.12
CA ARG A 188 24.60 26.17 -4.85
C ARG A 188 24.35 24.68 -5.08
N GLN A 189 24.35 24.26 -6.34
CA GLN A 189 24.31 22.84 -6.71
C GLN A 189 25.47 22.09 -6.02
N GLN A 190 25.18 21.43 -4.93
CA GLN A 190 26.00 20.33 -4.44
C GLN A 190 25.31 19.02 -4.85
N ARG A 191 25.81 18.45 -5.94
CA ARG A 191 25.48 17.06 -6.29
C ARG A 191 26.18 16.16 -5.27
N THR A 192 25.47 15.73 -4.26
CA THR A 192 25.86 14.54 -3.51
C THR A 192 25.35 13.35 -4.30
N PRO A 193 26.22 12.44 -4.78
CA PRO A 193 25.74 11.26 -5.45
C PRO A 193 25.06 10.39 -4.42
N GLY A 194 23.72 10.38 -4.43
CA GLY A 194 22.96 9.37 -3.73
C GLY A 194 23.39 8.01 -4.26
N LYS A 195 23.83 7.10 -3.40
CA LYS A 195 24.00 5.70 -3.74
C LYS A 195 22.62 5.15 -4.08
N ALA A 196 22.26 5.20 -5.36
CA ALA A 196 21.12 4.47 -5.86
C ALA A 196 21.31 2.99 -5.48
N ARG A 197 20.35 2.41 -4.78
CA ARG A 197 20.27 0.98 -4.56
C ARG A 197 20.01 0.29 -5.90
N GLY A 198 21.06 -0.06 -6.61
CA GLY A 198 21.01 -1.04 -7.67
C GLY A 198 21.15 -2.43 -7.06
N GLY A 199 20.03 -3.05 -6.75
CA GLY A 199 19.99 -4.44 -6.30
C GLY A 199 18.82 -5.15 -6.96
N GLN A 200 19.03 -5.66 -8.18
CA GLN A 200 18.16 -6.71 -8.71
C GLN A 200 18.27 -7.93 -7.79
N ARG A 201 17.29 -8.13 -6.94
CA ARG A 201 17.05 -9.43 -6.34
C ARG A 201 16.35 -10.29 -7.40
N ALA A 202 16.93 -11.43 -7.73
CA ALA A 202 16.26 -12.47 -8.49
C ALA A 202 14.93 -12.80 -7.81
N ALA A 203 13.83 -12.73 -8.57
CA ALA A 203 12.49 -13.08 -8.13
C ALA A 203 12.45 -14.57 -7.78
N ALA A 204 12.57 -14.88 -6.48
CA ALA A 204 11.89 -16.03 -5.93
C ALA A 204 10.40 -15.69 -5.91
N ALA A 205 9.52 -16.66 -6.19
CA ALA A 205 8.07 -16.44 -6.05
C ALA A 205 7.82 -15.86 -4.64
N ASP A 206 7.31 -14.62 -4.58
CA ASP A 206 7.04 -13.98 -3.31
C ASP A 206 5.99 -14.81 -2.55
N PRO A 207 6.22 -15.10 -1.26
CA PRO A 207 5.21 -15.72 -0.43
C PRO A 207 3.94 -14.83 -0.43
N GLU A 208 2.80 -15.44 -0.27
CA GLU A 208 1.54 -14.71 -0.17
C GLU A 208 1.65 -13.62 0.90
N PRO A 209 1.26 -12.36 0.60
CA PRO A 209 1.36 -11.29 1.57
C PRO A 209 0.53 -11.63 2.82
N PRO A 210 1.02 -11.30 4.03
CA PRO A 210 0.33 -11.61 5.27
C PRO A 210 -1.08 -10.99 5.30
N VAL A 211 -1.97 -11.55 6.13
CA VAL A 211 -3.39 -11.18 6.20
C VAL A 211 -3.58 -9.67 6.37
N TRP A 212 -2.80 -9.01 7.24
CA TRP A 212 -2.93 -7.56 7.46
C TRP A 212 -2.58 -6.70 6.24
N LYS A 213 -1.82 -7.20 5.27
CA LYS A 213 -1.57 -6.50 3.99
C LYS A 213 -2.70 -6.68 2.99
N ARG A 214 -3.54 -7.69 3.17
CA ARG A 214 -4.69 -7.98 2.31
C ARG A 214 -5.98 -7.33 2.82
N VAL A 215 -6.03 -6.98 4.11
CA VAL A 215 -7.21 -6.38 4.77
C VAL A 215 -7.51 -4.99 4.21
N SER A 216 -8.76 -4.78 3.81
CA SER A 216 -9.28 -3.46 3.47
C SER A 216 -10.42 -3.11 4.45
N VAL A 217 -10.13 -2.25 5.41
CA VAL A 217 -11.16 -1.77 6.35
C VAL A 217 -11.81 -0.51 5.78
N PRO A 218 -13.12 -0.51 5.57
CA PRO A 218 -13.84 0.72 5.24
C PRO A 218 -13.91 1.60 6.50
N ALA A 219 -12.90 2.47 6.72
CA ALA A 219 -13.05 3.52 7.71
C ALA A 219 -14.08 4.56 7.20
N PRO A 220 -14.87 5.18 8.08
CA PRO A 220 -15.80 6.22 7.67
C PRO A 220 -15.06 7.32 6.90
N LEU A 221 -15.55 7.69 5.72
CA LEU A 221 -14.93 8.71 4.83
C LEU A 221 -14.73 10.07 5.49
N ALA A 222 -15.42 10.32 6.63
CA ALA A 222 -15.36 11.56 7.38
C ALA A 222 -14.31 11.61 8.49
N ASP A 223 -13.63 10.49 8.81
CA ASP A 223 -12.71 10.40 9.94
C ASP A 223 -11.26 10.21 9.46
N GLU A 224 -10.61 11.35 9.21
CA GLU A 224 -9.19 11.45 8.85
C GLU A 224 -8.30 10.77 9.89
N GLY A 225 -8.65 10.93 11.18
CA GLY A 225 -7.90 10.36 12.30
C GLY A 225 -7.93 8.84 12.31
N ALA A 226 -9.08 8.24 12.05
CA ALA A 226 -9.24 6.79 11.99
C ALA A 226 -8.42 6.15 10.87
N ALA A 227 -8.39 6.79 9.68
CA ALA A 227 -7.61 6.28 8.54
C ALA A 227 -6.10 6.30 8.83
N VAL A 228 -5.59 7.39 9.39
CA VAL A 228 -4.18 7.53 9.82
C VAL A 228 -3.85 6.52 10.91
N TYR A 229 -4.75 6.31 11.85
CA TYR A 229 -4.55 5.36 12.94
C TYR A 229 -4.45 3.91 12.42
N LEU A 230 -5.35 3.50 11.51
CA LEU A 230 -5.34 2.15 10.94
C LEU A 230 -4.10 1.88 10.07
N ASP A 231 -3.63 2.86 9.30
CA ASP A 231 -2.37 2.75 8.56
C ASP A 231 -1.18 2.50 9.50
N LEU A 232 -1.19 3.11 10.68
CA LEU A 232 -0.17 2.87 11.69
C LEU A 232 -0.30 1.51 12.37
N VAL A 233 -1.52 1.02 12.58
CA VAL A 233 -1.75 -0.37 13.04
C VAL A 233 -1.11 -1.36 12.07
N GLU A 234 -1.30 -1.17 10.76
CA GLU A 234 -0.70 -2.04 9.75
C GLU A 234 0.82 -1.99 9.75
N ARG A 235 1.41 -0.80 9.92
CA ARG A 235 2.88 -0.66 10.03
C ARG A 235 3.44 -1.33 11.29
N VAL A 236 2.73 -1.29 12.41
CA VAL A 236 3.10 -2.03 13.63
C VAL A 236 3.03 -3.55 13.40
N LEU A 237 2.07 -4.02 12.63
CA LEU A 237 1.95 -5.43 12.27
C LEU A 237 3.07 -5.89 11.33
N ASP A 238 3.58 -5.02 10.47
CA ASP A 238 4.69 -5.32 9.55
C ASP A 238 6.01 -5.57 10.29
N ASP A 239 6.21 -4.99 11.46
CA ASP A 239 7.45 -5.16 12.23
C ASP A 239 7.50 -6.46 13.07
N GLY A 240 6.38 -7.15 13.21
CA GLY A 240 6.30 -8.53 13.70
C GLY A 240 6.68 -8.73 15.18
N VAL A 241 7.06 -7.69 15.90
CA VAL A 241 7.49 -7.75 17.32
C VAL A 241 6.59 -6.84 18.15
N ILE A 242 5.68 -7.46 18.90
CA ILE A 242 4.87 -6.74 19.89
C ILE A 242 5.75 -6.45 21.11
N SER A 243 6.41 -5.32 21.13
CA SER A 243 7.07 -4.82 22.33
C SER A 243 6.09 -4.06 23.22
N VAL A 244 6.37 -4.01 24.52
CA VAL A 244 5.61 -3.17 25.48
C VAL A 244 5.56 -1.69 24.99
N ASP A 245 6.56 -1.28 24.22
CA ASP A 245 6.65 0.04 23.60
C ASP A 245 5.59 0.30 22.51
N GLU A 246 5.09 -0.71 21.82
CA GLU A 246 4.15 -0.56 20.70
C GLU A 246 2.73 -0.30 21.17
N HIS A 247 2.33 -0.86 22.29
CA HIS A 247 1.06 -0.51 22.94
C HIS A 247 0.98 0.98 23.26
N TRP A 248 2.07 1.53 23.81
CA TRP A 248 2.18 2.96 24.08
C TRP A 248 2.23 3.82 22.81
N ARG A 249 2.72 3.27 21.71
CA ARG A 249 2.76 3.96 20.41
C ARG A 249 1.36 4.15 19.82
N LEU A 250 0.55 3.11 19.85
CA LEU A 250 -0.85 3.18 19.40
C LEU A 250 -1.67 4.15 20.28
N ASP A 251 -1.41 4.20 21.60
CA ASP A 251 -2.05 5.16 22.50
C ASP A 251 -1.69 6.61 22.15
N ALA A 252 -0.41 6.89 21.97
CA ALA A 252 0.05 8.24 21.63
C ALA A 252 -0.48 8.74 20.26
N ILE A 253 -0.70 7.82 19.34
CA ILE A 253 -1.22 8.14 18.00
C ILE A 253 -2.73 8.32 18.04
N ALA A 254 -3.46 7.48 18.78
CA ALA A 254 -4.88 7.65 18.99
C ALA A 254 -5.19 9.01 19.67
N GLU A 255 -4.37 9.40 20.66
CA GLU A 255 -4.46 10.72 21.31
C GLU A 255 -4.20 11.86 20.30
N ALA A 256 -3.13 11.74 19.52
CA ALA A 256 -2.79 12.73 18.48
C ALA A 256 -3.87 12.85 17.38
N ALA A 257 -4.51 11.74 17.03
CA ALA A 257 -5.62 11.67 16.09
C ALA A 257 -6.99 12.05 16.72
N ARG A 258 -7.02 12.34 18.03
CA ARG A 258 -8.24 12.65 18.79
C ARG A 258 -9.29 11.52 18.72
N ILE A 259 -8.86 10.27 18.65
CA ILE A 259 -9.72 9.10 18.68
C ILE A 259 -10.01 8.77 20.14
N ASP A 260 -11.26 8.79 20.54
CA ASP A 260 -11.61 8.42 21.92
C ASP A 260 -11.45 6.89 22.16
N PRO A 261 -11.33 6.45 23.43
CA PRO A 261 -11.10 5.04 23.73
C PRO A 261 -12.22 4.08 23.27
N ALA A 262 -13.45 4.56 23.11
CA ALA A 262 -14.56 3.73 22.63
C ALA A 262 -14.50 3.56 21.09
N ASP A 263 -14.22 4.65 20.38
CA ASP A 263 -14.00 4.63 18.94
C ASP A 263 -12.78 3.78 18.58
N ARG A 264 -11.70 3.91 19.33
CA ARG A 264 -10.52 3.08 19.16
C ARG A 264 -10.83 1.58 19.28
N ARG A 265 -11.55 1.16 20.34
CA ARG A 265 -11.96 -0.24 20.50
C ARG A 265 -12.83 -0.73 19.35
N ARG A 266 -13.70 0.14 18.85
CA ARG A 266 -14.53 -0.18 17.66
C ARG A 266 -13.66 -0.38 16.42
N LEU A 267 -12.72 0.55 16.14
CA LEU A 267 -11.78 0.44 15.02
C LEU A 267 -10.95 -0.85 15.09
N HIS A 268 -10.48 -1.22 16.28
CA HIS A 268 -9.76 -2.47 16.50
C HIS A 268 -10.64 -3.70 16.19
N ALA A 269 -11.88 -3.71 16.70
CA ALA A 269 -12.81 -4.81 16.47
C ALA A 269 -13.18 -4.93 14.98
N ASP A 270 -13.42 -3.82 14.30
CA ASP A 270 -13.75 -3.78 12.88
C ASP A 270 -12.55 -4.26 12.02
N TYR A 271 -11.33 -3.86 12.39
CA TYR A 271 -10.11 -4.31 11.73
C TYR A 271 -9.90 -5.83 11.88
N LEU A 272 -10.00 -6.35 13.11
CA LEU A 272 -9.85 -7.79 13.35
C LEU A 272 -10.95 -8.59 12.64
N ALA A 273 -12.19 -8.10 12.63
CA ALA A 273 -13.29 -8.76 11.91
C ALA A 273 -13.03 -8.81 10.39
N ALA A 274 -12.49 -7.73 9.81
CA ALA A 274 -12.10 -7.70 8.41
C ALA A 274 -10.93 -8.64 8.12
N ALA A 275 -9.95 -8.75 9.01
CA ALA A 275 -8.83 -9.69 8.91
C ALA A 275 -9.31 -11.15 8.95
N VAL A 276 -10.24 -11.48 9.83
CA VAL A 276 -10.86 -12.82 9.89
C VAL A 276 -11.63 -13.14 8.61
N ALA A 277 -12.36 -12.17 8.08
CA ALA A 277 -13.11 -12.36 6.82
C ALA A 277 -12.17 -12.57 5.63
N GLU A 278 -11.05 -11.85 5.58
CA GLU A 278 -10.03 -11.99 4.53
C GLU A 278 -9.34 -13.36 4.62
N ALA A 279 -8.89 -13.77 5.81
CA ALA A 279 -8.26 -15.07 6.03
C ALA A 279 -9.20 -16.24 5.69
N GLY A 280 -10.51 -16.08 5.86
CA GLY A 280 -11.52 -17.07 5.54
C GLY A 280 -12.09 -16.97 4.11
N ALA A 281 -11.58 -16.07 3.27
CA ALA A 281 -12.19 -15.76 1.97
C ALA A 281 -12.20 -16.95 0.99
N ASP A 282 -11.21 -17.81 1.07
CA ASP A 282 -11.12 -19.05 0.28
C ASP A 282 -11.81 -20.27 0.93
N GLY A 283 -12.34 -20.11 2.16
CA GLY A 283 -13.02 -21.13 2.93
C GLY A 283 -12.11 -22.00 3.81
N VAL A 284 -10.80 -21.73 3.84
CA VAL A 284 -9.80 -22.45 4.64
C VAL A 284 -8.88 -21.45 5.32
N VAL A 285 -8.88 -21.41 6.64
CA VAL A 285 -7.88 -20.63 7.39
C VAL A 285 -6.66 -21.50 7.65
N THR A 286 -5.55 -21.18 7.03
CA THR A 286 -4.27 -21.91 7.17
C THR A 286 -3.67 -21.73 8.56
N GLU A 287 -2.68 -22.55 8.94
CA GLU A 287 -1.97 -22.41 10.21
C GLU A 287 -1.18 -21.08 10.27
N SER A 288 -0.63 -20.64 9.14
CA SER A 288 0.03 -19.33 9.01
C SER A 288 -0.95 -18.18 9.28
N GLU A 289 -2.11 -18.21 8.64
CA GLU A 289 -3.13 -17.17 8.83
C GLU A 289 -3.70 -17.15 10.26
N ARG A 290 -3.82 -18.31 10.93
CA ARG A 290 -4.17 -18.36 12.35
C ARG A 290 -3.12 -17.68 13.23
N ALA A 291 -1.85 -17.91 12.96
CA ALA A 291 -0.76 -17.26 13.68
C ALA A 291 -0.78 -15.73 13.44
N GLU A 292 -1.04 -15.31 12.22
CA GLU A 292 -1.19 -13.90 11.83
C GLU A 292 -2.40 -13.24 12.51
N LEU A 293 -3.56 -13.89 12.53
CA LEU A 293 -4.75 -13.40 13.24
C LEU A 293 -4.51 -13.31 14.75
N ALA A 294 -3.77 -14.25 15.34
CA ALA A 294 -3.38 -14.17 16.74
C ALA A 294 -2.44 -12.99 17.02
N GLN A 295 -1.53 -12.69 16.10
CA GLN A 295 -0.66 -11.53 16.16
C GLN A 295 -1.46 -10.22 16.07
N ILE A 296 -2.36 -10.10 15.11
CA ILE A 296 -3.28 -8.95 14.97
C ILE A 296 -4.06 -8.74 16.27
N ALA A 297 -4.68 -9.81 16.81
CA ALA A 297 -5.47 -9.74 18.02
C ALA A 297 -4.63 -9.25 19.21
N ALA A 298 -3.39 -9.72 19.36
CA ALA A 298 -2.47 -9.30 20.40
C ALA A 298 -2.06 -7.83 20.27
N VAL A 299 -1.76 -7.35 19.05
CA VAL A 299 -1.44 -5.92 18.81
C VAL A 299 -2.62 -5.02 19.17
N LEU A 300 -3.84 -5.46 18.89
CA LEU A 300 -5.06 -4.69 19.09
C LEU A 300 -5.66 -4.83 20.51
N ASP A 301 -5.02 -5.61 21.40
CA ASP A 301 -5.54 -5.96 22.74
C ASP A 301 -6.96 -6.56 22.67
N LEU A 302 -7.15 -7.50 21.75
CA LEU A 302 -8.41 -8.20 21.54
C LEU A 302 -8.22 -9.71 21.78
N PRO A 303 -9.29 -10.44 22.13
CA PRO A 303 -9.23 -11.90 22.21
C PRO A 303 -8.93 -12.48 20.83
N VAL A 304 -8.11 -13.53 20.81
CA VAL A 304 -7.84 -14.29 19.58
C VAL A 304 -9.17 -14.81 19.03
N PRO A 305 -9.50 -14.52 17.77
CA PRO A 305 -10.76 -14.95 17.19
C PRO A 305 -10.81 -16.49 17.15
N ALA A 306 -11.97 -17.05 17.47
CA ALA A 306 -12.24 -18.44 17.15
C ALA A 306 -12.20 -18.60 15.63
N ASP A 307 -11.74 -19.78 15.14
CA ASP A 307 -11.77 -20.07 13.70
C ASP A 307 -13.14 -19.68 13.14
N PRO A 308 -13.21 -18.88 12.08
CA PRO A 308 -14.49 -18.63 11.44
C PRO A 308 -15.11 -19.99 11.07
N PRO A 309 -16.42 -20.19 11.30
CA PRO A 309 -17.07 -21.41 10.84
C PRO A 309 -16.76 -21.53 9.35
N ALA A 310 -16.23 -22.70 8.94
CA ALA A 310 -15.92 -22.96 7.53
C ALA A 310 -17.10 -22.42 6.71
N ALA A 311 -16.84 -21.48 5.83
CA ALA A 311 -17.90 -20.92 5.00
C ALA A 311 -18.67 -22.11 4.42
N PRO A 312 -20.01 -22.12 4.45
CA PRO A 312 -20.76 -23.23 3.87
C PRO A 312 -20.26 -23.37 2.45
N ALA A 313 -19.66 -24.54 2.15
CA ALA A 313 -18.93 -24.79 0.92
C ALA A 313 -19.66 -24.09 -0.22
N ALA A 314 -19.00 -23.11 -0.82
CA ALA A 314 -19.63 -22.29 -1.85
C ALA A 314 -20.26 -23.26 -2.81
N ARG A 315 -21.60 -23.19 -2.97
CA ARG A 315 -22.28 -24.08 -3.92
C ARG A 315 -21.51 -23.95 -5.21
N PRO A 316 -21.02 -25.08 -5.78
CA PRO A 316 -20.16 -25.01 -6.95
C PRO A 316 -20.82 -24.07 -7.95
N ALA A 317 -20.10 -23.04 -8.35
CA ALA A 317 -20.62 -22.07 -9.29
C ALA A 317 -21.11 -22.84 -10.51
N ARG A 318 -22.43 -22.85 -10.76
CA ARG A 318 -22.97 -23.56 -11.92
C ARG A 318 -22.46 -22.87 -13.16
N ILE A 319 -21.37 -23.42 -13.70
CA ILE A 319 -20.79 -22.95 -14.96
C ILE A 319 -21.81 -23.29 -16.05
N ARG A 320 -22.29 -22.28 -16.73
CA ARG A 320 -23.16 -22.46 -17.88
C ARG A 320 -22.37 -22.16 -19.14
N LEU A 321 -21.95 -23.20 -19.84
CA LEU A 321 -21.29 -23.07 -21.13
C LEU A 321 -22.34 -23.03 -22.23
N GLU A 322 -22.17 -22.09 -23.18
CA GLU A 322 -22.95 -21.92 -24.37
C GLU A 322 -22.00 -21.90 -25.59
N PRO A 323 -22.44 -22.27 -26.80
CA PRO A 323 -21.58 -22.13 -27.99
C PRO A 323 -20.97 -20.73 -28.11
N GLY A 324 -19.65 -20.64 -28.30
CA GLY A 324 -18.90 -19.38 -28.31
C GLY A 324 -18.52 -18.84 -26.93
N SER A 325 -18.86 -19.53 -25.82
CA SER A 325 -18.40 -19.14 -24.49
C SER A 325 -16.88 -19.14 -24.43
N ARG A 326 -16.31 -18.09 -23.80
CA ARG A 326 -14.86 -17.96 -23.64
C ARG A 326 -14.41 -18.61 -22.33
N VAL A 327 -13.45 -19.54 -22.44
CA VAL A 327 -12.79 -20.22 -21.32
C VAL A 327 -11.33 -19.79 -21.25
N VAL A 328 -10.84 -19.48 -20.06
CA VAL A 328 -9.47 -19.05 -19.85
C VAL A 328 -8.76 -19.98 -18.88
N PHE A 329 -7.59 -20.46 -19.23
CA PHE A 329 -6.79 -21.34 -18.41
C PHE A 329 -5.62 -20.62 -17.75
N THR A 330 -5.35 -20.93 -16.46
CA THR A 330 -4.25 -20.33 -15.69
C THR A 330 -3.64 -21.35 -14.71
N GLY A 331 -2.36 -21.20 -14.40
CA GLY A 331 -1.64 -22.15 -13.53
C GLY A 331 -1.16 -23.41 -14.24
N ALA A 332 -0.59 -24.35 -13.48
CA ALA A 332 -0.17 -25.67 -13.94
C ALA A 332 -1.35 -26.63 -13.74
N LEU A 333 -2.08 -26.94 -14.80
CA LEU A 333 -3.23 -27.85 -14.79
C LEU A 333 -2.75 -29.29 -14.92
N ASP A 334 -3.62 -30.24 -14.54
CA ASP A 334 -3.33 -31.68 -14.69
C ASP A 334 -3.24 -32.08 -16.17
N ARG A 335 -4.07 -31.48 -17.00
CA ARG A 335 -4.01 -31.62 -18.46
C ARG A 335 -3.27 -30.45 -19.07
N ASP A 336 -2.46 -30.71 -20.11
CA ASP A 336 -1.73 -29.67 -20.82
C ASP A 336 -2.64 -28.57 -21.37
N ARG A 337 -2.20 -27.34 -21.29
CA ARG A 337 -2.99 -26.17 -21.69
C ARG A 337 -3.28 -26.14 -23.18
N GLU A 338 -2.39 -26.66 -24.02
CA GLU A 338 -2.60 -26.73 -25.46
C GLU A 338 -3.64 -27.83 -25.78
N GLU A 339 -3.62 -28.93 -25.05
CA GLU A 339 -4.64 -29.99 -25.17
C GLU A 339 -6.04 -29.45 -24.76
N TRP A 340 -6.14 -28.70 -23.64
CA TRP A 340 -7.39 -28.02 -23.28
C TRP A 340 -7.85 -27.03 -24.34
N ALA A 341 -6.95 -26.22 -24.89
CA ALA A 341 -7.29 -25.26 -25.92
C ALA A 341 -7.84 -25.95 -27.18
N TYR A 342 -7.28 -27.10 -27.54
CA TYR A 342 -7.76 -27.92 -28.66
C TYR A 342 -9.17 -28.47 -28.40
N LEU A 343 -9.39 -29.08 -27.23
CA LEU A 343 -10.69 -29.69 -26.86
C LEU A 343 -11.82 -28.65 -26.79
N VAL A 344 -11.54 -27.50 -26.18
CA VAL A 344 -12.46 -26.38 -26.04
C VAL A 344 -12.82 -25.79 -27.41
N ALA A 345 -11.83 -25.61 -28.30
CA ALA A 345 -12.06 -25.13 -29.66
C ALA A 345 -12.84 -26.13 -30.50
N ALA A 346 -12.54 -27.44 -30.40
CA ALA A 346 -13.25 -28.50 -31.08
C ALA A 346 -14.74 -28.60 -30.66
N ALA A 347 -15.06 -28.23 -29.42
CA ALA A 347 -16.42 -28.13 -28.91
C ALA A 347 -17.15 -26.82 -29.25
N GLY A 348 -16.52 -25.91 -30.01
CA GLY A 348 -17.13 -24.62 -30.41
C GLY A 348 -17.09 -23.54 -29.34
N LEU A 349 -16.16 -23.65 -28.38
CA LEU A 349 -15.89 -22.65 -27.37
C LEU A 349 -14.63 -21.85 -27.73
N GLU A 350 -14.42 -20.69 -27.10
CA GLU A 350 -13.28 -19.82 -27.36
C GLU A 350 -12.27 -19.89 -26.21
N THR A 351 -10.97 -19.74 -26.54
CA THR A 351 -9.90 -19.50 -25.55
C THR A 351 -9.30 -18.11 -25.72
N GLY A 352 -8.69 -17.55 -24.66
CA GLY A 352 -8.03 -16.24 -24.78
C GLY A 352 -7.72 -15.58 -23.45
N GLY A 353 -7.65 -14.26 -23.46
CA GLY A 353 -7.47 -13.44 -22.25
C GLY A 353 -8.79 -13.23 -21.49
N VAL A 354 -8.68 -12.91 -20.17
CA VAL A 354 -9.85 -12.60 -19.34
C VAL A 354 -10.49 -11.29 -19.76
N THR A 355 -11.79 -11.33 -20.05
CA THR A 355 -12.64 -10.19 -20.42
C THR A 355 -13.96 -10.26 -19.68
N LYS A 356 -14.78 -9.22 -19.69
CA LYS A 356 -16.15 -9.24 -19.15
C LYS A 356 -17.09 -10.27 -19.80
N ARG A 357 -16.68 -10.83 -20.97
CA ARG A 357 -17.42 -11.88 -21.69
C ARG A 357 -16.85 -13.27 -21.44
N THR A 358 -15.84 -13.41 -20.58
CA THR A 358 -15.30 -14.72 -20.18
C THR A 358 -16.35 -15.45 -19.35
N ALA A 359 -16.67 -16.68 -19.70
CA ALA A 359 -17.65 -17.50 -19.01
C ALA A 359 -17.07 -18.12 -17.73
N VAL A 360 -15.79 -18.53 -17.79
CA VAL A 360 -15.10 -19.18 -16.67
C VAL A 360 -13.59 -19.05 -16.83
N VAL A 361 -12.90 -18.93 -15.71
CA VAL A 361 -11.45 -19.11 -15.61
C VAL A 361 -11.18 -20.42 -14.90
N VAL A 362 -10.40 -21.28 -15.54
CA VAL A 362 -9.98 -22.59 -15.00
C VAL A 362 -8.57 -22.43 -14.45
N ALA A 363 -8.40 -22.73 -13.18
CA ALA A 363 -7.13 -22.59 -12.47
C ALA A 363 -6.75 -23.94 -11.82
N ALA A 364 -5.46 -24.20 -11.68
CA ALA A 364 -4.97 -25.34 -10.89
C ALA A 364 -5.46 -25.25 -9.43
N ASP A 365 -5.55 -24.02 -8.93
CA ASP A 365 -6.12 -23.68 -7.64
C ASP A 365 -7.09 -22.51 -7.84
N PRO A 366 -8.40 -22.67 -7.55
CA PRO A 366 -9.39 -21.59 -7.67
C PRO A 366 -9.09 -20.37 -6.78
N ALA A 367 -8.38 -20.55 -5.68
CA ALA A 367 -7.94 -19.49 -4.77
C ALA A 367 -6.71 -18.73 -5.27
N THR A 368 -6.17 -19.11 -6.46
CA THR A 368 -4.98 -18.48 -7.02
C THR A 368 -5.12 -16.97 -7.16
N GLN A 369 -4.12 -16.23 -6.71
CA GLN A 369 -4.00 -14.78 -6.85
C GLN A 369 -3.35 -14.36 -8.19
N SER A 370 -3.35 -15.23 -9.19
CA SER A 370 -2.80 -14.91 -10.50
C SER A 370 -3.48 -13.68 -11.12
N THR A 371 -2.74 -12.92 -11.94
CA THR A 371 -3.28 -11.75 -12.65
C THR A 371 -4.59 -12.04 -13.38
N LYS A 372 -4.73 -13.26 -13.91
CA LYS A 372 -5.95 -13.71 -14.59
C LYS A 372 -7.10 -13.94 -13.60
N ALA A 373 -6.84 -14.53 -12.42
CA ALA A 373 -7.85 -14.76 -11.40
C ALA A 373 -8.33 -13.44 -10.79
N LYS A 374 -7.42 -12.52 -10.45
CA LYS A 374 -7.77 -11.16 -9.99
C LYS A 374 -8.63 -10.41 -10.99
N LYS A 375 -8.28 -10.48 -12.27
CA LYS A 375 -9.07 -9.87 -13.33
C LYS A 375 -10.44 -10.53 -13.50
N ALA A 376 -10.53 -11.85 -13.30
CA ALA A 376 -11.79 -12.59 -13.32
C ALA A 376 -12.70 -12.13 -12.18
N ALA A 377 -12.18 -12.06 -10.95
CA ALA A 377 -12.90 -11.56 -9.79
C ALA A 377 -13.43 -10.13 -10.00
N ALA A 378 -12.61 -9.21 -10.51
CA ALA A 378 -13.01 -7.83 -10.83
C ALA A 378 -14.14 -7.76 -11.88
N TYR A 379 -14.29 -8.78 -12.72
CA TYR A 379 -15.34 -8.84 -13.73
C TYR A 379 -16.54 -9.73 -13.33
N GLY A 380 -16.52 -10.30 -12.11
CA GLY A 380 -17.55 -11.25 -11.65
C GLY A 380 -17.53 -12.57 -12.41
N VAL A 381 -16.39 -12.94 -13.01
CA VAL A 381 -16.20 -14.19 -13.74
C VAL A 381 -15.81 -15.30 -12.77
N PRO A 382 -16.50 -16.45 -12.73
CA PRO A 382 -16.16 -17.54 -11.84
C PRO A 382 -14.78 -18.12 -12.13
N VAL A 383 -14.00 -18.37 -11.07
CA VAL A 383 -12.74 -19.10 -11.12
C VAL A 383 -13.00 -20.47 -10.51
N VAL A 384 -12.65 -21.55 -11.22
CA VAL A 384 -12.92 -22.93 -10.81
C VAL A 384 -11.71 -23.82 -11.02
N ASP A 385 -11.67 -24.96 -10.32
CA ASP A 385 -10.68 -25.99 -10.56
C ASP A 385 -10.95 -26.77 -11.86
N GLU A 386 -9.97 -27.55 -12.27
CA GLU A 386 -10.01 -28.34 -13.51
C GLU A 386 -11.10 -29.41 -13.48
N GLN A 387 -11.38 -30.03 -12.32
CA GLN A 387 -12.40 -31.05 -12.18
C GLN A 387 -13.82 -30.48 -12.29
N THR A 388 -14.06 -29.33 -11.65
CA THR A 388 -15.33 -28.60 -11.75
C THR A 388 -15.59 -28.14 -13.19
N PHE A 389 -14.53 -27.66 -13.89
CA PHE A 389 -14.65 -27.31 -15.30
C PHE A 389 -14.91 -28.55 -16.17
N LEU A 390 -14.19 -29.67 -15.95
CA LEU A 390 -14.37 -30.93 -16.71
C LEU A 390 -15.81 -31.38 -16.67
N ALA A 391 -16.42 -31.44 -15.48
CA ALA A 391 -17.81 -31.82 -15.32
C ALA A 391 -18.79 -30.94 -16.13
N ALA A 392 -18.58 -29.60 -16.09
CA ALA A 392 -19.40 -28.68 -16.86
C ALA A 392 -19.16 -28.76 -18.36
N PHE A 393 -17.94 -29.06 -18.79
CA PHE A 393 -17.56 -29.27 -20.18
C PHE A 393 -18.15 -30.57 -20.76
N GLU A 394 -18.12 -31.67 -19.99
CA GLU A 394 -18.77 -32.93 -20.37
C GLU A 394 -20.29 -32.75 -20.50
N GLU A 395 -20.94 -32.06 -19.55
CA GLU A 395 -22.38 -31.74 -19.66
C GLU A 395 -22.67 -30.87 -20.90
N PHE A 396 -21.81 -29.95 -21.24
CA PHE A 396 -21.94 -29.10 -22.45
C PHE A 396 -21.80 -29.95 -23.72
N CYS A 397 -20.81 -30.83 -23.81
CA CYS A 397 -20.58 -31.70 -24.96
C CYS A 397 -21.67 -32.78 -25.14
N ALA A 398 -22.41 -33.13 -24.09
CA ALA A 398 -23.50 -34.11 -24.13
C ALA A 398 -24.84 -33.54 -24.65
N ARG A 399 -24.93 -32.22 -24.83
CA ARG A 399 -26.13 -31.54 -25.36
C ARG A 399 -26.13 -31.47 -26.87
#